data_79965da7f5ab6a26f342f15969b99e1e
#
_entry.id   79965da7f5ab6a26f342f15969b99e1e
#
_cell.length_a   1.000
_cell.length_b   1.000
_cell.length_c   1.000
_cell.angle_alpha   90.00
_cell.angle_beta   90.00
_cell.angle_gamma   90.00
#
_symmetry.space_group_name_H-M   'P 1'
#
loop_
_entity.id
_entity.type
_entity.pdbx_description
1 polymer ?
#
loop_
_entity_poly.entity_id
_entity_poly.type
_entity_poly.pdbx_seq_one_letter_code
_entity_poly.pdbx_strand_id
1 'polypeptide(L)'
;ALFLLIVLPWRRQKHPDVHGSAHFATALSLMRYAHVKDFSTYEGKRLPWPKPEWCECIEDDNFLVADGIELGITDNPHFKLRIPNRHAYSVAGSGSGKTYSIIWPNVMQLNGDYVILDPKAENFSVLAPFLLRAGYKISYLDLRGGVTMPYSMCYNPMHYVSSMTDISQLAEMFIENTTSPDARSSEPFFRNMEKIVYTCLLGYFYFFFAKNGHEEDCTLPEILDYLSLVKKQDNGIAALDLVFFGTLVEDGFMGFREWLTEKVCDGDADAARKRPEWAIITNYEGFISSSDSPETRASIVSSCYARLQDLANADVARVLSRDELELDKMGDAGDKRALFLIVPDAGNQTFSFLSAMVLHQLFHTNMTKADNSSERHLAKPIMCYLD
;
A
#
# COMPACT_ATOMS: atom_id res chain seq x y z
N ALA A 1 -30.04 -4.29 -12.24
CA ALA A 1 -29.90 -5.54 -11.49
C ALA A 1 -28.46 -5.63 -11.03
N LEU A 2 -28.26 -5.59 -9.72
CA LEU A 2 -26.95 -5.75 -9.09
C LEU A 2 -26.64 -7.25 -9.06
N PHE A 3 -25.57 -7.68 -9.75
CA PHE A 3 -25.09 -9.06 -9.66
C PHE A 3 -23.95 -9.10 -8.64
N LEU A 4 -24.19 -9.72 -7.51
CA LEU A 4 -23.16 -9.98 -6.51
C LEU A 4 -22.53 -11.35 -6.78
N LEU A 5 -21.23 -11.37 -7.08
CA LEU A 5 -20.46 -12.60 -7.18
C LEU A 5 -19.84 -12.90 -5.82
N ILE A 6 -20.45 -13.79 -5.05
CA ILE A 6 -19.85 -14.28 -3.80
C ILE A 6 -19.03 -15.50 -4.14
N VAL A 7 -17.70 -15.39 -4.05
CA VAL A 7 -16.80 -16.52 -4.22
C VAL A 7 -16.80 -17.36 -2.94
N LEU A 8 -17.62 -18.40 -2.94
CA LEU A 8 -17.63 -19.39 -1.87
C LEU A 8 -16.64 -20.52 -2.19
N PRO A 9 -15.82 -20.97 -1.26
CA PRO A 9 -14.97 -22.13 -1.48
C PRO A 9 -15.83 -23.39 -1.55
N TRP A 10 -16.10 -23.88 -2.74
CA TRP A 10 -16.84 -25.11 -2.95
C TRP A 10 -15.90 -26.29 -3.24
N ARG A 11 -16.38 -27.50 -2.89
CA ARG A 11 -15.68 -28.79 -3.03
C ARG A 11 -14.87 -28.91 -4.32
N ARG A 12 -13.62 -29.34 -4.21
CA ARG A 12 -12.72 -29.72 -5.30
C ARG A 12 -13.42 -30.56 -6.37
N GLN A 13 -13.76 -29.97 -7.49
CA GLN A 13 -13.78 -30.72 -8.76
C GLN A 13 -12.35 -30.78 -9.26
N LYS A 14 -11.89 -32.02 -9.55
CA LYS A 14 -10.56 -32.32 -10.02
C LYS A 14 -10.41 -31.88 -11.49
N HIS A 15 -10.21 -30.58 -11.71
CA HIS A 15 -9.64 -30.10 -12.96
C HIS A 15 -8.29 -29.47 -12.61
N PRO A 16 -7.17 -29.96 -13.17
CA PRO A 16 -5.83 -29.52 -12.79
C PRO A 16 -5.52 -28.05 -13.15
N ASP A 17 -6.34 -27.40 -13.97
CA ASP A 17 -6.04 -26.08 -14.53
C ASP A 17 -6.98 -24.96 -14.05
N VAL A 18 -7.81 -25.19 -13.01
CA VAL A 18 -8.75 -24.19 -12.52
C VAL A 18 -8.50 -23.94 -11.04
N HIS A 19 -8.06 -22.73 -10.69
CA HIS A 19 -7.83 -22.29 -9.30
C HIS A 19 -9.10 -22.04 -8.48
N GLY A 20 -10.25 -22.48 -8.95
CA GLY A 20 -11.54 -22.40 -8.26
C GLY A 20 -12.71 -22.32 -9.23
N SER A 21 -13.90 -22.56 -8.75
CA SER A 21 -15.15 -22.34 -9.50
C SER A 21 -16.02 -21.33 -8.77
N ALA A 22 -16.50 -20.33 -9.49
CA ALA A 22 -17.48 -19.37 -8.97
C ALA A 22 -18.87 -19.73 -9.50
N HIS A 23 -19.85 -19.71 -8.62
CA HIS A 23 -21.26 -19.90 -8.96
C HIS A 23 -22.10 -18.76 -8.42
N PHE A 24 -23.16 -18.40 -9.12
CA PHE A 24 -24.16 -17.50 -8.55
C PHE A 24 -24.77 -18.18 -7.31
N ALA A 25 -24.73 -17.47 -6.20
CA ALA A 25 -25.33 -17.97 -4.97
C ALA A 25 -26.84 -18.07 -5.13
N THR A 26 -27.42 -19.22 -4.75
CA THR A 26 -28.85 -19.33 -4.60
C THR A 26 -29.27 -18.70 -3.26
N ALA A 27 -30.55 -18.26 -3.14
CA ALA A 27 -31.07 -17.74 -1.88
C ALA A 27 -30.80 -18.67 -0.70
N LEU A 28 -30.88 -19.99 -0.89
CA LEU A 28 -30.60 -21.00 0.12
C LEU A 28 -29.09 -21.07 0.50
N SER A 29 -28.19 -20.84 -0.43
CA SER A 29 -26.76 -20.80 -0.12
C SER A 29 -26.34 -19.50 0.57
N LEU A 30 -26.98 -18.39 0.24
CA LEU A 30 -26.81 -17.12 0.94
C LEU A 30 -27.28 -17.19 2.40
N MET A 31 -28.37 -17.90 2.68
CA MET A 31 -28.91 -18.11 4.04
C MET A 31 -27.90 -18.71 5.02
N ARG A 32 -26.87 -19.40 4.54
CA ARG A 32 -25.81 -19.99 5.40
C ARG A 32 -24.77 -18.96 5.84
N TYR A 33 -24.67 -17.82 5.15
CA TYR A 33 -23.60 -16.85 5.32
C TYR A 33 -24.13 -15.43 5.51
N ALA A 34 -25.40 -15.18 5.21
CA ALA A 34 -26.01 -13.87 5.23
C ALA A 34 -27.17 -13.82 6.21
N HIS A 35 -27.25 -12.75 6.95
CA HIS A 35 -28.47 -12.38 7.68
C HIS A 35 -29.40 -11.68 6.72
N VAL A 36 -30.55 -12.27 6.47
CA VAL A 36 -31.64 -11.68 5.66
C VAL A 36 -32.71 -11.18 6.60
N LYS A 37 -32.86 -9.86 6.73
CA LYS A 37 -33.81 -9.22 7.66
C LYS A 37 -35.27 -9.55 7.38
N ASP A 38 -35.62 -9.74 6.12
CA ASP A 38 -36.96 -10.07 5.73
C ASP A 38 -37.03 -11.33 4.84
N PHE A 39 -37.20 -12.47 5.49
CA PHE A 39 -37.41 -13.74 4.81
C PHE A 39 -38.85 -13.91 4.29
N SER A 40 -39.75 -12.97 4.61
CA SER A 40 -41.14 -13.12 4.26
C SER A 40 -41.43 -12.96 2.77
N THR A 41 -40.54 -12.25 2.05
CA THR A 41 -40.72 -11.97 0.63
C THR A 41 -39.43 -12.01 -0.14
N TYR A 42 -39.15 -13.08 -0.87
CA TYR A 42 -38.13 -13.14 -1.91
C TYR A 42 -38.84 -13.16 -3.28
N GLU A 43 -38.49 -12.22 -4.16
CA GLU A 43 -39.13 -12.03 -5.47
C GLU A 43 -40.69 -11.89 -5.39
N GLY A 44 -41.19 -11.25 -4.33
CA GLY A 44 -42.63 -11.07 -4.13
C GLY A 44 -43.39 -12.36 -3.72
N LYS A 45 -42.65 -13.44 -3.44
CA LYS A 45 -43.23 -14.70 -2.96
C LYS A 45 -42.89 -14.92 -1.50
N ARG A 46 -43.91 -15.22 -0.67
CA ARG A 46 -43.73 -15.58 0.72
C ARG A 46 -42.94 -16.88 0.83
N LEU A 47 -41.80 -16.87 1.48
CA LEU A 47 -41.02 -18.08 1.73
C LEU A 47 -41.68 -18.91 2.82
N PRO A 48 -41.82 -20.24 2.65
CA PRO A 48 -42.58 -21.10 3.56
C PRO A 48 -41.86 -21.45 4.88
N TRP A 49 -40.72 -20.84 5.18
CA TRP A 49 -39.86 -21.25 6.29
C TRP A 49 -39.84 -20.18 7.39
N PRO A 50 -39.97 -20.57 8.67
CA PRO A 50 -39.74 -19.66 9.77
C PRO A 50 -38.27 -19.20 9.76
N LYS A 51 -38.04 -17.98 10.21
CA LYS A 51 -36.68 -17.42 10.40
C LYS A 51 -35.89 -18.39 11.29
N PRO A 52 -34.73 -18.93 10.84
CA PRO A 52 -33.94 -19.82 11.67
C PRO A 52 -33.46 -19.11 12.94
N GLU A 53 -33.51 -19.79 14.10
CA GLU A 53 -33.08 -19.23 15.39
C GLU A 53 -31.66 -18.63 15.37
N TRP A 54 -30.74 -19.16 14.51
CA TRP A 54 -29.41 -18.63 14.35
C TRP A 54 -29.36 -17.25 13.64
N CYS A 55 -30.41 -16.83 12.97
CA CYS A 55 -30.50 -15.49 12.38
C CYS A 55 -30.63 -14.38 13.44
N GLU A 56 -30.94 -14.73 14.69
CA GLU A 56 -31.06 -13.75 15.78
C GLU A 56 -29.74 -13.46 16.49
N CYS A 57 -28.70 -14.22 16.19
CA CYS A 57 -27.41 -14.15 16.85
C CYS A 57 -26.34 -13.32 16.10
N ILE A 58 -26.71 -12.64 15.02
CA ILE A 58 -25.74 -11.80 14.29
C ILE A 58 -25.80 -10.42 14.91
N GLU A 59 -24.74 -10.09 15.63
CA GLU A 59 -24.53 -8.76 16.22
C GLU A 59 -24.38 -7.68 15.12
N ASP A 60 -24.43 -6.41 15.54
CA ASP A 60 -24.61 -5.21 14.68
C ASP A 60 -23.52 -4.94 13.63
N ASP A 61 -22.44 -5.73 13.57
CA ASP A 61 -21.34 -5.54 12.65
C ASP A 61 -21.51 -6.37 11.37
N ASN A 62 -22.27 -5.85 10.43
CA ASN A 62 -22.57 -6.54 9.18
C ASN A 62 -22.11 -5.75 7.95
N PHE A 63 -21.73 -6.48 6.89
CA PHE A 63 -21.56 -5.92 5.57
C PHE A 63 -22.90 -5.96 4.81
N LEU A 64 -23.42 -4.79 4.47
CA LEU A 64 -24.66 -4.64 3.71
C LEU A 64 -24.40 -4.93 2.23
N VAL A 65 -25.01 -5.97 1.73
CA VAL A 65 -24.87 -6.41 0.33
C VAL A 65 -25.96 -5.82 -0.54
N ALA A 66 -27.19 -5.78 -0.01
CA ALA A 66 -28.37 -5.23 -0.65
C ALA A 66 -29.42 -4.90 0.44
N ASP A 67 -30.51 -4.27 0.05
CA ASP A 67 -31.60 -4.01 0.96
C ASP A 67 -32.11 -5.32 1.59
N GLY A 68 -32.04 -5.38 2.92
CA GLY A 68 -32.41 -6.57 3.69
C GLY A 68 -31.44 -7.76 3.64
N ILE A 69 -30.25 -7.63 3.02
CA ILE A 69 -29.24 -8.69 2.97
C ILE A 69 -27.95 -8.22 3.59
N GLU A 70 -27.54 -8.84 4.68
CA GLU A 70 -26.34 -8.53 5.46
C GLU A 70 -25.44 -9.76 5.58
N LEU A 71 -24.13 -9.59 5.44
CA LEU A 71 -23.13 -10.62 5.70
C LEU A 71 -22.44 -10.31 7.04
N GLY A 72 -22.35 -11.30 7.92
CA GLY A 72 -21.65 -11.13 9.20
C GLY A 72 -20.15 -10.80 8.97
N ILE A 73 -19.65 -9.79 9.66
CA ILE A 73 -18.24 -9.42 9.64
C ILE A 73 -17.47 -10.18 10.71
N THR A 74 -18.10 -10.47 11.85
CA THR A 74 -17.49 -11.19 12.96
C THR A 74 -17.72 -12.70 12.85
N ASP A 75 -16.75 -13.49 13.34
CA ASP A 75 -16.91 -14.94 13.47
C ASP A 75 -17.98 -15.24 14.51
N ASN A 76 -19.11 -15.79 14.09
CA ASN A 76 -20.16 -16.22 15.01
C ASN A 76 -19.69 -17.48 15.78
N PRO A 77 -19.53 -17.44 17.12
CA PRO A 77 -19.03 -18.57 17.88
C PRO A 77 -19.97 -19.79 17.84
N HIS A 78 -21.26 -19.60 17.50
CA HIS A 78 -22.24 -20.68 17.33
C HIS A 78 -22.17 -21.37 15.98
N PHE A 79 -21.46 -20.78 15.00
CA PHE A 79 -21.25 -21.38 13.69
C PHE A 79 -19.82 -21.90 13.56
N LYS A 80 -19.66 -23.21 13.42
CA LYS A 80 -18.39 -23.87 13.06
C LYS A 80 -17.93 -23.55 11.62
N LEU A 81 -18.66 -22.75 10.88
CA LEU A 81 -18.34 -22.29 9.55
C LEU A 81 -17.70 -20.91 9.65
N ARG A 82 -16.38 -20.87 9.75
CA ARG A 82 -15.62 -19.65 9.49
C ARG A 82 -15.90 -19.21 8.05
N ILE A 83 -16.31 -17.96 7.86
CA ILE A 83 -16.30 -17.35 6.53
C ILE A 83 -14.82 -17.17 6.17
N PRO A 84 -14.24 -17.99 5.28
CA PRO A 84 -12.80 -18.02 5.07
C PRO A 84 -12.29 -16.78 4.34
N ASN A 85 -13.18 -15.97 3.78
CA ASN A 85 -12.86 -14.77 3.02
C ASN A 85 -14.02 -13.78 3.10
N ARG A 86 -13.71 -12.55 3.52
CA ARG A 86 -14.69 -11.44 3.65
C ARG A 86 -14.62 -10.46 2.47
N HIS A 87 -13.86 -10.79 1.44
CA HIS A 87 -13.78 -9.96 0.25
C HIS A 87 -15.07 -10.08 -0.57
N ALA A 88 -15.70 -8.94 -0.86
CA ALA A 88 -16.86 -8.85 -1.73
C ALA A 88 -16.45 -8.18 -3.04
N TYR A 89 -16.86 -8.77 -4.16
CA TYR A 89 -16.64 -8.20 -5.49
C TYR A 89 -17.99 -7.89 -6.13
N SER A 90 -18.21 -6.61 -6.41
CA SER A 90 -19.45 -6.11 -7.04
C SER A 90 -19.17 -5.69 -8.47
N VAL A 91 -19.90 -6.27 -9.42
CA VAL A 91 -19.81 -5.93 -10.84
C VAL A 91 -21.11 -5.29 -11.29
N ALA A 92 -21.00 -4.07 -11.80
CA ALA A 92 -22.15 -3.36 -12.37
C ALA A 92 -21.66 -2.26 -13.33
N GLY A 93 -22.48 -1.87 -14.28
CA GLY A 93 -22.18 -0.79 -15.21
C GLY A 93 -22.01 0.57 -14.53
N SER A 94 -21.41 1.52 -15.22
CA SER A 94 -21.35 2.91 -14.76
C SER A 94 -22.77 3.48 -14.53
N GLY A 95 -22.96 4.26 -13.46
CA GLY A 95 -24.27 4.81 -13.10
C GLY A 95 -25.29 3.81 -12.54
N SER A 96 -24.89 2.57 -12.28
CA SER A 96 -25.79 1.54 -11.72
C SER A 96 -26.10 1.70 -10.23
N GLY A 97 -25.48 2.67 -9.56
CA GLY A 97 -25.70 2.96 -8.15
C GLY A 97 -24.87 2.13 -7.18
N LYS A 98 -23.74 1.50 -7.62
CA LYS A 98 -22.84 0.73 -6.74
C LYS A 98 -22.42 1.52 -5.50
N THR A 99 -21.94 2.71 -5.69
CA THR A 99 -21.47 3.62 -4.64
C THR A 99 -22.61 3.90 -3.63
N TYR A 100 -23.76 4.29 -4.13
CA TYR A 100 -24.93 4.62 -3.30
C TYR A 100 -25.49 3.40 -2.55
N SER A 101 -25.52 2.23 -3.20
CA SER A 101 -26.18 1.03 -2.65
C SER A 101 -25.27 0.20 -1.76
N ILE A 102 -23.95 0.27 -1.93
CA ILE A 102 -23.00 -0.57 -1.21
C ILE A 102 -22.03 0.26 -0.36
N ILE A 103 -21.30 1.21 -0.96
CA ILE A 103 -20.24 1.91 -0.23
C ILE A 103 -20.83 2.79 0.88
N TRP A 104 -21.74 3.68 0.55
CA TRP A 104 -22.28 4.63 1.53
C TRP A 104 -23.00 3.95 2.71
N PRO A 105 -23.92 3.00 2.51
CA PRO A 105 -24.57 2.35 3.63
C PRO A 105 -23.62 1.61 4.56
N ASN A 106 -22.58 0.99 3.99
CA ASN A 106 -21.58 0.27 4.79
C ASN A 106 -20.70 1.22 5.60
N VAL A 107 -20.23 2.30 5.00
CA VAL A 107 -19.44 3.32 5.71
C VAL A 107 -20.28 4.01 6.79
N MET A 108 -21.57 4.26 6.53
CA MET A 108 -22.47 4.88 7.49
C MET A 108 -22.79 4.01 8.71
N GLN A 109 -22.43 2.74 8.73
CA GLN A 109 -22.54 1.89 9.92
C GLN A 109 -21.54 2.24 11.02
N LEU A 110 -20.44 2.93 10.69
CA LEU A 110 -19.42 3.41 11.65
C LEU A 110 -18.74 2.29 12.46
N ASN A 111 -18.62 1.10 11.88
CA ASN A 111 -18.21 -0.14 12.54
C ASN A 111 -16.71 -0.50 12.35
N GLY A 112 -15.89 0.39 11.78
CA GLY A 112 -14.46 0.16 11.60
C GLY A 112 -13.74 1.41 11.12
N ASP A 113 -12.49 1.25 10.77
CA ASP A 113 -11.74 2.25 10.01
C ASP A 113 -11.94 2.01 8.50
N TYR A 114 -11.85 3.08 7.72
CA TYR A 114 -12.20 3.02 6.30
C TYR A 114 -11.07 3.48 5.40
N VAL A 115 -10.86 2.75 4.31
CA VAL A 115 -10.01 3.17 3.18
C VAL A 115 -10.87 3.19 1.93
N ILE A 116 -10.96 4.34 1.28
CA ILE A 116 -11.88 4.54 0.16
C ILE A 116 -11.08 5.08 -1.03
N LEU A 117 -10.99 4.28 -2.08
CA LEU A 117 -10.49 4.73 -3.38
C LEU A 117 -11.62 5.49 -4.07
N ASP A 118 -11.39 6.77 -4.41
CA ASP A 118 -12.41 7.69 -4.85
C ASP A 118 -11.95 8.53 -6.05
N PRO A 119 -11.96 7.98 -7.27
CA PRO A 119 -11.39 8.64 -8.43
C PRO A 119 -11.96 10.03 -8.74
N LYS A 120 -13.21 10.28 -8.35
CA LYS A 120 -13.93 11.51 -8.64
C LYS A 120 -14.11 12.45 -7.45
N ALA A 121 -13.70 12.05 -6.26
CA ALA A 121 -13.99 12.70 -4.98
C ALA A 121 -15.50 12.80 -4.64
N GLU A 122 -16.33 11.95 -5.22
CA GLU A 122 -17.76 11.89 -4.92
C GLU A 122 -17.99 11.34 -3.51
N ASN A 123 -17.29 10.27 -3.15
CA ASN A 123 -17.34 9.67 -1.81
C ASN A 123 -16.79 10.62 -0.76
N PHE A 124 -15.68 11.29 -1.04
CA PHE A 124 -15.09 12.28 -0.15
C PHE A 124 -16.09 13.41 0.16
N SER A 125 -16.74 13.95 -0.86
CA SER A 125 -17.68 15.07 -0.71
C SER A 125 -18.87 14.73 0.18
N VAL A 126 -19.35 13.49 0.15
CA VAL A 126 -20.54 13.04 0.90
C VAL A 126 -20.15 12.48 2.26
N LEU A 127 -19.16 11.59 2.30
CA LEU A 127 -18.85 10.81 3.49
C LEU A 127 -17.93 11.55 4.46
N ALA A 128 -16.98 12.37 3.99
CA ALA A 128 -16.05 13.04 4.89
C ALA A 128 -16.75 13.97 5.90
N PRO A 129 -17.71 14.82 5.52
CA PRO A 129 -18.45 15.63 6.49
C PRO A 129 -19.28 14.80 7.48
N PHE A 130 -19.82 13.67 7.03
CA PHE A 130 -20.55 12.75 7.89
C PHE A 130 -19.63 12.07 8.91
N LEU A 131 -18.52 11.51 8.46
CA LEU A 131 -17.53 10.84 9.30
C LEU A 131 -16.87 11.79 10.30
N LEU A 132 -16.57 13.04 9.92
CA LEU A 132 -16.09 14.07 10.84
C LEU A 132 -17.07 14.32 11.98
N ARG A 133 -18.38 14.43 11.69
CA ARG A 133 -19.42 14.57 12.71
C ARG A 133 -19.54 13.33 13.61
N ALA A 134 -19.22 12.16 13.08
CA ALA A 134 -19.18 10.90 13.82
C ALA A 134 -17.88 10.70 14.62
N GLY A 135 -16.97 11.69 14.63
CA GLY A 135 -15.73 11.67 15.40
C GLY A 135 -14.56 10.95 14.73
N TYR A 136 -14.63 10.74 13.41
CA TYR A 136 -13.50 10.19 12.66
C TYR A 136 -12.43 11.23 12.39
N LYS A 137 -11.17 10.82 12.44
CA LYS A 137 -10.05 11.54 11.85
C LYS A 137 -10.02 11.22 10.36
N ILE A 138 -10.07 12.26 9.52
CA ILE A 138 -10.07 12.12 8.07
C ILE A 138 -8.70 12.42 7.54
N SER A 139 -8.11 11.46 6.83
CA SER A 139 -6.92 11.64 6.00
C SER A 139 -7.31 11.53 4.54
N TYR A 140 -6.69 12.33 3.67
CA TYR A 140 -6.95 12.25 2.24
C TYR A 140 -5.70 12.58 1.43
N LEU A 141 -5.51 11.83 0.35
CA LEU A 141 -4.45 12.02 -0.62
C LEU A 141 -5.10 12.30 -1.96
N ASP A 142 -5.06 13.57 -2.41
CA ASP A 142 -5.62 13.98 -3.70
C ASP A 142 -4.52 14.13 -4.75
N LEU A 143 -4.48 13.19 -5.67
CA LEU A 143 -3.49 13.09 -6.74
C LEU A 143 -4.06 13.45 -8.12
N ARG A 144 -5.22 14.11 -8.18
CA ARG A 144 -5.81 14.52 -9.47
C ARG A 144 -5.05 15.65 -10.16
N GLY A 145 -4.16 16.32 -9.44
CA GLY A 145 -3.43 17.48 -9.94
C GLY A 145 -4.25 18.79 -9.93
N GLY A 146 -3.65 19.86 -10.46
CA GLY A 146 -4.32 21.15 -10.56
C GLY A 146 -4.62 21.82 -9.23
N VAL A 147 -5.79 22.46 -9.11
CA VAL A 147 -6.15 23.34 -7.99
C VAL A 147 -6.29 22.60 -6.65
N THR A 148 -6.60 21.32 -6.66
CA THR A 148 -6.87 20.54 -5.43
C THR A 148 -5.62 19.93 -4.81
N MET A 149 -4.63 19.62 -5.61
CA MET A 149 -3.40 18.97 -5.16
C MET A 149 -2.62 19.76 -4.09
N PRO A 150 -2.52 21.11 -4.11
CA PRO A 150 -1.87 21.86 -3.05
C PRO A 150 -2.49 21.70 -1.66
N TYR A 151 -3.73 21.28 -1.59
CA TYR A 151 -4.44 21.02 -0.31
C TYR A 151 -4.38 19.56 0.13
N SER A 152 -3.83 18.66 -0.69
CA SER A 152 -3.65 17.26 -0.31
C SER A 152 -2.77 17.12 0.92
N MET A 153 -3.07 16.16 1.77
CA MET A 153 -2.17 15.74 2.84
C MET A 153 -0.90 15.12 2.25
N CYS A 154 0.15 15.11 3.03
CA CYS A 154 1.45 14.59 2.63
C CYS A 154 1.59 13.11 3.02
N TYR A 155 2.38 12.39 2.23
CA TYR A 155 2.69 10.99 2.41
C TYR A 155 4.18 10.74 2.16
N ASN A 156 4.89 10.27 3.16
CA ASN A 156 6.29 9.88 3.02
C ASN A 156 6.43 8.36 3.09
N PRO A 157 6.69 7.66 1.97
CA PRO A 157 6.86 6.21 2.00
C PRO A 157 8.04 5.75 2.84
N MET A 158 9.07 6.58 3.04
CA MET A 158 10.22 6.25 3.88
C MET A 158 9.86 6.18 5.37
N HIS A 159 8.78 6.86 5.79
CA HIS A 159 8.29 6.80 7.17
C HIS A 159 7.85 5.38 7.60
N TYR A 160 7.37 4.58 6.67
CA TYR A 160 6.88 3.21 6.91
C TYR A 160 7.95 2.13 6.70
N VAL A 161 9.18 2.52 6.43
CA VAL A 161 10.32 1.61 6.32
C VAL A 161 10.85 1.28 7.71
N SER A 162 10.97 0.00 8.03
CA SER A 162 11.48 -0.49 9.31
C SER A 162 12.65 -1.47 9.17
N SER A 163 12.85 -2.04 7.99
CA SER A 163 13.82 -3.10 7.74
C SER A 163 14.41 -3.06 6.32
N MET A 164 15.51 -3.79 6.11
CA MET A 164 16.07 -4.01 4.77
C MET A 164 15.08 -4.70 3.81
N THR A 165 14.18 -5.49 4.35
CA THR A 165 13.12 -6.14 3.55
C THR A 165 12.16 -5.09 3.00
N ASP A 166 11.73 -4.12 3.81
CA ASP A 166 10.83 -3.03 3.39
C ASP A 166 11.50 -2.16 2.33
N ILE A 167 12.80 -1.87 2.50
CA ILE A 167 13.61 -1.13 1.51
C ILE A 167 13.60 -1.88 0.17
N SER A 168 13.86 -3.18 0.18
CA SER A 168 13.88 -3.99 -1.04
C SER A 168 12.50 -4.09 -1.72
N GLN A 169 11.44 -4.16 -0.93
CA GLN A 169 10.07 -4.13 -1.43
C GLN A 169 9.71 -2.77 -2.04
N LEU A 170 10.10 -1.68 -1.39
CA LEU A 170 9.88 -0.33 -1.91
C LEU A 170 10.61 -0.12 -3.25
N ALA A 171 11.87 -0.59 -3.35
CA ALA A 171 12.62 -0.57 -4.60
C ALA A 171 11.95 -1.38 -5.72
N GLU A 172 11.43 -2.57 -5.40
CA GLU A 172 10.67 -3.39 -6.36
C GLU A 172 9.40 -2.67 -6.84
N MET A 173 8.67 -2.03 -5.92
CA MET A 173 7.46 -1.28 -6.25
C MET A 173 7.75 -0.11 -7.20
N PHE A 174 8.87 0.59 -7.04
CA PHE A 174 9.28 1.63 -8.00
C PHE A 174 9.42 1.07 -9.40
N ILE A 175 10.07 -0.07 -9.54
CA ILE A 175 10.30 -0.68 -10.85
C ILE A 175 8.99 -1.21 -11.45
N GLU A 176 8.20 -1.95 -10.68
CA GLU A 176 6.98 -2.57 -11.19
C GLU A 176 5.94 -1.56 -11.65
N ASN A 177 5.76 -0.50 -10.87
CA ASN A 177 4.72 0.49 -11.14
C ASN A 177 5.14 1.59 -12.12
N THR A 178 6.45 1.77 -12.35
CA THR A 178 6.96 2.74 -13.34
C THR A 178 7.34 2.09 -14.68
N THR A 179 7.28 0.76 -14.79
CA THR A 179 7.56 0.04 -16.03
C THR A 179 6.29 -0.09 -16.86
N SER A 180 6.30 0.45 -18.08
CA SER A 180 5.18 0.29 -19.01
C SER A 180 4.96 -1.19 -19.33
N PRO A 181 3.72 -1.63 -19.61
CA PRO A 181 3.42 -3.02 -19.98
C PRO A 181 4.25 -3.53 -21.16
N ASP A 182 4.53 -2.67 -22.13
CA ASP A 182 5.32 -3.00 -23.32
C ASP A 182 6.82 -3.13 -23.03
N ALA A 183 7.33 -2.40 -22.02
CA ALA A 183 8.72 -2.44 -21.60
C ALA A 183 9.03 -3.58 -20.59
N ARG A 184 8.02 -4.36 -20.17
CA ARG A 184 8.23 -5.52 -19.27
C ARG A 184 9.07 -6.64 -19.92
N SER A 185 9.25 -6.59 -21.23
CA SER A 185 10.16 -7.47 -21.98
C SER A 185 11.61 -6.98 -22.04
N SER A 186 11.92 -5.81 -21.47
CA SER A 186 13.28 -5.29 -21.40
C SER A 186 14.17 -6.20 -20.54
N GLU A 187 15.45 -6.25 -20.89
CA GLU A 187 16.43 -7.18 -20.37
C GLU A 187 16.37 -7.29 -18.83
N PRO A 188 16.20 -8.50 -18.26
CA PRO A 188 16.12 -8.72 -16.82
C PRO A 188 17.33 -8.18 -16.05
N PHE A 189 18.47 -8.09 -16.74
CA PHE A 189 19.70 -7.54 -16.18
C PHE A 189 19.53 -6.08 -15.74
N PHE A 190 19.07 -5.20 -16.63
CA PHE A 190 18.90 -3.77 -16.30
C PHE A 190 17.92 -3.57 -15.15
N ARG A 191 16.80 -4.27 -15.19
CA ARG A 191 15.79 -4.22 -14.11
C ARG A 191 16.38 -4.62 -12.75
N ASN A 192 17.17 -5.68 -12.70
CA ASN A 192 17.82 -6.12 -11.48
C ASN A 192 18.87 -5.10 -10.98
N MET A 193 19.63 -4.50 -11.88
CA MET A 193 20.61 -3.48 -11.54
C MET A 193 19.95 -2.20 -11.03
N GLU A 194 18.87 -1.74 -11.66
CA GLU A 194 18.07 -0.61 -11.19
C GLU A 194 17.52 -0.86 -9.77
N LYS A 195 17.01 -2.08 -9.51
CA LYS A 195 16.55 -2.48 -8.16
C LYS A 195 17.65 -2.37 -7.12
N ILE A 196 18.86 -2.84 -7.46
CA ILE A 196 20.01 -2.76 -6.57
C ILE A 196 20.35 -1.28 -6.27
N VAL A 197 20.38 -0.42 -7.29
CA VAL A 197 20.66 1.03 -7.11
C VAL A 197 19.60 1.67 -6.19
N TYR A 198 18.32 1.41 -6.42
CA TYR A 198 17.27 1.91 -5.52
C TYR A 198 17.40 1.36 -4.10
N THR A 199 17.67 0.07 -3.95
CA THR A 199 17.85 -0.54 -2.62
C THR A 199 19.03 0.10 -1.87
N CYS A 200 20.13 0.38 -2.58
CA CYS A 200 21.28 1.05 -1.98
C CYS A 200 20.95 2.49 -1.55
N LEU A 201 20.32 3.27 -2.42
CA LEU A 201 19.97 4.66 -2.13
C LEU A 201 18.94 4.79 -1.01
N LEU A 202 17.84 4.05 -1.10
CA LEU A 202 16.81 4.02 -0.05
C LEU A 202 17.41 3.59 1.29
N GLY A 203 18.27 2.57 1.27
CA GLY A 203 18.96 2.10 2.46
C GLY A 203 19.92 3.12 3.05
N TYR A 204 20.68 3.82 2.20
CA TYR A 204 21.56 4.91 2.62
C TYR A 204 20.76 6.02 3.31
N PHE A 205 19.68 6.51 2.68
CA PHE A 205 18.84 7.55 3.27
C PHE A 205 18.19 7.09 4.58
N TYR A 206 17.71 5.87 4.65
CA TYR A 206 17.10 5.33 5.86
C TYR A 206 18.08 5.19 7.02
N PHE A 207 19.23 4.54 6.80
CA PHE A 207 20.16 4.26 7.89
C PHE A 207 21.04 5.45 8.24
N PHE A 208 21.45 6.24 7.25
CA PHE A 208 22.34 7.37 7.50
C PHE A 208 21.57 8.61 7.97
N PHE A 209 20.44 8.94 7.36
CA PHE A 209 19.64 10.11 7.76
C PHE A 209 18.60 9.79 8.82
N ALA A 210 17.62 8.93 8.55
CA ALA A 210 16.51 8.73 9.48
C ALA A 210 16.98 8.18 10.83
N LYS A 211 17.95 7.24 10.86
CA LYS A 211 18.46 6.67 12.11
C LYS A 211 19.38 7.59 12.90
N ASN A 212 19.89 8.66 12.29
CA ASN A 212 20.70 9.68 12.98
C ASN A 212 19.91 10.93 13.38
N GLY A 213 18.58 10.90 13.33
CA GLY A 213 17.71 11.99 13.76
C GLY A 213 17.48 13.07 12.70
N HIS A 214 17.65 12.73 11.43
CA HIS A 214 17.38 13.57 10.26
C HIS A 214 16.26 12.94 9.42
N GLU A 215 15.14 12.59 10.08
CA GLU A 215 14.01 11.95 9.42
C GLU A 215 13.37 12.86 8.35
N GLU A 216 13.44 14.16 8.53
CA GLU A 216 12.97 15.17 7.59
C GLU A 216 13.68 15.14 6.24
N ASP A 217 14.96 14.71 6.22
CA ASP A 217 15.77 14.59 5.01
C ASP A 217 15.60 13.22 4.33
N CYS A 218 14.91 12.28 4.99
CA CYS A 218 14.67 10.94 4.46
C CYS A 218 13.35 10.90 3.67
N THR A 219 13.34 11.52 2.49
CA THR A 219 12.16 11.63 1.63
C THR A 219 12.46 11.25 0.19
N LEU A 220 11.44 10.89 -0.60
CA LEU A 220 11.63 10.59 -2.03
C LEU A 220 12.12 11.80 -2.84
N PRO A 221 11.65 13.03 -2.61
CA PRO A 221 12.21 14.20 -3.28
C PRO A 221 13.72 14.37 -3.07
N GLU A 222 14.20 14.22 -1.84
CA GLU A 222 15.64 14.30 -1.53
C GLU A 222 16.45 13.21 -2.25
N ILE A 223 15.94 11.99 -2.30
CA ILE A 223 16.55 10.89 -3.04
C ILE A 223 16.62 11.19 -4.55
N LEU A 224 15.57 11.80 -5.09
CA LEU A 224 15.50 12.19 -6.49
C LEU A 224 16.47 13.34 -6.81
N ASP A 225 16.53 14.34 -5.94
CA ASP A 225 17.49 15.44 -6.08
C ASP A 225 18.93 14.93 -6.02
N TYR A 226 19.20 14.00 -5.14
CA TYR A 226 20.50 13.32 -5.07
C TYR A 226 20.84 12.58 -6.38
N LEU A 227 19.91 11.78 -6.93
CA LEU A 227 20.08 11.12 -8.25
C LEU A 227 20.29 12.13 -9.38
N SER A 228 19.63 13.29 -9.32
CA SER A 228 19.79 14.37 -10.29
C SER A 228 21.21 14.96 -10.24
N LEU A 229 21.76 15.15 -9.05
CA LEU A 229 23.13 15.64 -8.85
C LEU A 229 24.15 14.64 -9.39
N VAL A 230 23.97 13.36 -9.08
CA VAL A 230 24.84 12.28 -9.59
C VAL A 230 24.83 12.23 -11.12
N LYS A 231 23.67 12.40 -11.76
CA LYS A 231 23.53 12.41 -13.22
C LYS A 231 24.23 13.59 -13.88
N LYS A 232 24.25 14.77 -13.24
CA LYS A 232 24.81 16.01 -13.81
C LYS A 232 26.34 16.08 -13.76
N GLN A 233 26.99 15.27 -12.95
CA GLN A 233 28.44 15.25 -12.85
C GLN A 233 29.06 14.40 -13.96
N ASP A 234 30.13 14.88 -14.58
CA ASP A 234 30.87 14.14 -15.61
C ASP A 234 31.39 12.77 -15.09
N ASN A 235 31.55 12.65 -13.77
CA ASN A 235 31.91 11.43 -13.05
C ASN A 235 30.85 11.03 -12.03
N GLY A 236 29.55 11.05 -12.40
CA GLY A 236 28.44 10.77 -11.47
C GLY A 236 28.53 9.42 -10.77
N ILE A 237 29.15 8.42 -11.41
CA ILE A 237 29.44 7.13 -10.78
C ILE A 237 30.49 7.26 -9.68
N ALA A 238 31.52 8.10 -9.89
CA ALA A 238 32.52 8.36 -8.86
C ALA A 238 31.88 9.03 -7.62
N ALA A 239 30.80 9.81 -7.79
CA ALA A 239 30.06 10.38 -6.68
C ALA A 239 29.31 9.31 -5.87
N LEU A 240 28.70 8.31 -6.52
CA LEU A 240 28.11 7.16 -5.82
C LEU A 240 29.18 6.31 -5.12
N ASP A 241 30.29 6.03 -5.79
CA ASP A 241 31.42 5.31 -5.19
C ASP A 241 31.92 6.04 -3.94
N LEU A 242 31.95 7.37 -3.97
CA LEU A 242 32.34 8.20 -2.84
C LEU A 242 31.34 8.06 -1.69
N VAL A 243 30.03 8.08 -1.95
CA VAL A 243 28.99 7.95 -0.93
C VAL A 243 29.05 6.60 -0.22
N PHE A 244 29.27 5.52 -0.97
CA PHE A 244 29.29 4.20 -0.36
C PHE A 244 30.67 3.78 0.20
N PHE A 245 31.76 4.19 -0.43
CA PHE A 245 33.10 3.74 -0.08
C PHE A 245 34.09 4.87 0.27
N GLY A 246 33.73 6.12 -0.04
CA GLY A 246 34.69 7.21 -0.04
C GLY A 246 35.23 7.57 1.34
N THR A 247 36.48 7.96 1.35
CA THR A 247 37.18 8.57 2.46
C THR A 247 37.76 9.90 1.97
N LEU A 248 36.98 10.97 2.02
CA LEU A 248 37.52 12.33 1.85
C LEU A 248 37.74 12.93 3.24
N VAL A 249 38.89 12.60 3.83
CA VAL A 249 39.26 13.04 5.18
C VAL A 249 39.53 14.56 5.21
N GLU A 250 39.93 15.18 4.10
CA GLU A 250 40.25 16.61 4.06
C GLU A 250 39.03 17.54 4.12
N ASP A 251 37.86 17.09 3.64
CA ASP A 251 36.64 17.89 3.63
C ASP A 251 35.59 17.43 4.65
N GLY A 252 35.94 16.49 5.52
CA GLY A 252 35.01 15.98 6.56
C GLY A 252 33.90 15.08 6.03
N PHE A 253 33.96 14.66 4.77
CA PHE A 253 33.00 13.70 4.21
C PHE A 253 33.39 12.27 4.58
N MET A 254 32.41 11.50 5.05
CA MET A 254 32.59 10.11 5.43
C MET A 254 31.61 9.24 4.62
N GLY A 255 32.13 8.26 3.89
CA GLY A 255 31.30 7.31 3.15
C GLY A 255 30.53 6.37 4.07
N PHE A 256 29.46 5.77 3.57
CA PHE A 256 28.57 4.92 4.36
C PHE A 256 29.30 3.74 5.02
N ARG A 257 30.23 3.10 4.33
CA ARG A 257 31.04 2.00 4.88
C ARG A 257 31.92 2.47 6.05
N GLU A 258 32.56 3.60 5.91
CA GLU A 258 33.40 4.18 6.95
C GLU A 258 32.57 4.64 8.15
N TRP A 259 31.44 5.31 7.90
CA TRP A 259 30.48 5.70 8.94
C TRP A 259 30.01 4.48 9.74
N LEU A 260 29.63 3.39 9.06
CA LEU A 260 29.17 2.18 9.73
C LEU A 260 30.27 1.54 10.57
N THR A 261 31.51 1.55 10.08
CA THR A 261 32.66 0.98 10.78
C THR A 261 33.10 1.86 11.95
N GLU A 262 33.36 3.14 11.71
CA GLU A 262 33.98 4.03 12.69
C GLU A 262 33.01 4.61 13.70
N LYS A 263 31.77 4.99 13.25
CA LYS A 263 30.81 5.66 14.12
C LYS A 263 29.80 4.74 14.77
N VAL A 264 29.46 3.63 14.10
CA VAL A 264 28.44 2.69 14.61
C VAL A 264 29.08 1.51 15.30
N CYS A 265 30.27 1.08 14.87
CA CYS A 265 30.96 -0.10 15.40
C CYS A 265 32.35 0.22 16.03
N ASP A 266 32.62 1.46 16.38
CA ASP A 266 33.83 1.91 17.09
C ASP A 266 35.14 1.41 16.43
N GLY A 267 35.22 1.37 15.11
CA GLY A 267 36.36 0.88 14.35
C GLY A 267 36.44 -0.65 14.14
N ASP A 268 35.47 -1.40 14.65
CA ASP A 268 35.43 -2.86 14.46
C ASP A 268 34.77 -3.24 13.12
N ALA A 269 35.60 -3.49 12.11
CA ALA A 269 35.16 -3.87 10.78
C ALA A 269 34.44 -5.24 10.74
N ASP A 270 34.78 -6.18 11.64
CA ASP A 270 34.11 -7.48 11.70
C ASP A 270 32.75 -7.38 12.37
N ALA A 271 32.58 -6.50 13.32
CA ALA A 271 31.27 -6.17 13.89
C ALA A 271 30.39 -5.45 12.83
N ALA A 272 30.95 -4.51 12.08
CA ALA A 272 30.25 -3.80 11.02
C ALA A 272 29.70 -4.75 9.94
N ARG A 273 30.50 -5.73 9.51
CA ARG A 273 30.07 -6.75 8.52
C ARG A 273 28.92 -7.64 8.96
N LYS A 274 28.70 -7.77 10.25
CA LYS A 274 27.59 -8.58 10.83
C LYS A 274 26.29 -7.78 10.95
N ARG A 275 26.32 -6.48 10.73
CA ARG A 275 25.14 -5.64 10.82
C ARG A 275 24.25 -5.75 9.58
N PRO A 276 22.92 -5.65 9.72
CA PRO A 276 22.00 -5.69 8.56
C PRO A 276 22.30 -4.56 7.56
N GLU A 277 22.77 -3.41 8.02
CA GLU A 277 23.13 -2.25 7.19
C GLU A 277 24.24 -2.57 6.20
N TRP A 278 25.13 -3.52 6.51
CA TRP A 278 26.21 -3.95 5.62
C TRP A 278 25.70 -4.52 4.29
N ALA A 279 24.46 -4.98 4.25
CA ALA A 279 23.83 -5.46 3.01
C ALA A 279 23.80 -4.38 1.91
N ILE A 280 23.74 -3.10 2.26
CA ILE A 280 23.79 -1.98 1.31
C ILE A 280 25.15 -1.95 0.60
N ILE A 281 26.22 -2.07 1.37
CA ILE A 281 27.59 -2.10 0.84
C ILE A 281 27.78 -3.31 -0.06
N THR A 282 27.35 -4.49 0.38
CA THR A 282 27.43 -5.72 -0.42
C THR A 282 26.63 -5.63 -1.73
N ASN A 283 25.42 -5.04 -1.67
CA ASN A 283 24.60 -4.81 -2.87
C ASN A 283 25.28 -3.84 -3.83
N TYR A 284 25.89 -2.78 -3.31
CA TYR A 284 26.61 -1.82 -4.16
C TYR A 284 27.89 -2.41 -4.77
N GLU A 285 28.64 -3.22 -4.01
CA GLU A 285 29.78 -4.00 -4.54
C GLU A 285 29.32 -4.95 -5.65
N GLY A 286 28.16 -5.59 -5.47
CA GLY A 286 27.52 -6.42 -6.49
C GLY A 286 27.15 -5.63 -7.75
N PHE A 287 26.62 -4.42 -7.61
CA PHE A 287 26.33 -3.53 -8.73
C PHE A 287 27.60 -3.16 -9.53
N ILE A 288 28.69 -2.79 -8.83
CA ILE A 288 29.96 -2.47 -9.48
C ILE A 288 30.53 -3.68 -10.21
N SER A 289 30.54 -4.85 -9.57
CA SER A 289 31.15 -6.05 -10.14
C SER A 289 30.34 -6.65 -11.30
N SER A 290 29.03 -6.42 -11.34
CA SER A 290 28.15 -6.93 -12.38
C SER A 290 28.02 -6.00 -13.59
N SER A 291 28.45 -4.77 -13.51
CA SER A 291 28.41 -3.78 -14.59
C SER A 291 29.82 -3.52 -15.12
N ASP A 292 30.14 -4.14 -16.25
CA ASP A 292 31.51 -4.21 -16.83
C ASP A 292 32.12 -2.85 -17.20
N SER A 293 31.30 -1.82 -17.43
CA SER A 293 31.84 -0.51 -17.84
C SER A 293 31.18 0.65 -17.10
N PRO A 294 31.91 1.76 -16.92
CA PRO A 294 31.34 2.99 -16.36
C PRO A 294 30.12 3.50 -17.13
N GLU A 295 30.10 3.33 -18.46
CA GLU A 295 28.99 3.74 -19.32
C GLU A 295 27.72 2.94 -19.04
N THR A 296 27.83 1.63 -18.82
CA THR A 296 26.71 0.77 -18.43
C THR A 296 26.13 1.22 -17.09
N ARG A 297 26.99 1.48 -16.10
CA ARG A 297 26.58 2.00 -14.79
C ARG A 297 25.89 3.35 -14.91
N ALA A 298 26.42 4.28 -15.69
CA ALA A 298 25.81 5.59 -15.94
C ALA A 298 24.44 5.47 -16.60
N SER A 299 24.29 4.52 -17.53
CA SER A 299 22.99 4.23 -18.18
C SER A 299 21.95 3.72 -17.18
N ILE A 300 22.34 2.83 -16.25
CA ILE A 300 21.45 2.31 -15.21
C ILE A 300 20.98 3.44 -14.27
N VAL A 301 21.90 4.26 -13.79
CA VAL A 301 21.58 5.40 -12.91
C VAL A 301 20.69 6.42 -13.63
N SER A 302 20.95 6.69 -14.91
CA SER A 302 20.10 7.56 -15.73
C SER A 302 18.71 6.99 -15.91
N SER A 303 18.57 5.69 -16.05
CA SER A 303 17.27 5.00 -16.11
C SER A 303 16.51 5.11 -14.78
N CYS A 304 17.21 4.92 -13.64
CA CYS A 304 16.61 5.14 -12.33
C CYS A 304 16.06 6.56 -12.18
N TYR A 305 16.84 7.56 -12.56
CA TYR A 305 16.38 8.96 -12.52
C TYR A 305 15.15 9.18 -13.41
N ALA A 306 15.18 8.68 -14.65
CA ALA A 306 14.10 8.86 -15.60
C ALA A 306 12.77 8.28 -15.13
N ARG A 307 12.80 7.16 -14.39
CA ARG A 307 11.59 6.53 -13.83
C ARG A 307 10.92 7.38 -12.74
N LEU A 308 11.71 8.10 -11.97
CA LEU A 308 11.21 8.94 -10.87
C LEU A 308 11.06 10.42 -11.27
N GLN A 309 11.41 10.79 -12.50
CA GLN A 309 11.43 12.18 -12.95
C GLN A 309 10.09 12.90 -12.76
N ASP A 310 8.98 12.19 -12.91
CA ASP A 310 7.65 12.76 -12.73
C ASP A 310 7.39 13.20 -11.28
N LEU A 311 8.11 12.65 -10.31
CA LEU A 311 8.06 13.06 -8.91
C LEU A 311 8.78 14.41 -8.65
N ALA A 312 9.57 14.90 -9.61
CA ALA A 312 10.23 16.21 -9.52
C ALA A 312 9.26 17.40 -9.68
N ASN A 313 8.00 17.15 -10.00
CA ASN A 313 6.98 18.21 -9.99
C ASN A 313 6.84 18.77 -8.57
N ALA A 314 6.84 20.11 -8.43
CA ALA A 314 6.81 20.78 -7.13
C ALA A 314 5.61 20.39 -6.25
N ASP A 315 4.44 20.18 -6.85
CA ASP A 315 3.25 19.76 -6.11
C ASP A 315 3.39 18.32 -5.58
N VAL A 316 3.98 17.42 -6.38
CA VAL A 316 4.26 16.03 -5.98
C VAL A 316 5.35 15.98 -4.92
N ALA A 317 6.42 16.74 -5.10
CA ALA A 317 7.50 16.83 -4.12
C ALA A 317 6.97 17.31 -2.76
N ARG A 318 6.06 18.31 -2.75
CA ARG A 318 5.38 18.75 -1.51
C ARG A 318 4.59 17.61 -0.87
N VAL A 319 3.82 16.86 -1.67
CA VAL A 319 3.01 15.73 -1.16
C VAL A 319 3.88 14.65 -0.57
N LEU A 320 5.10 14.42 -1.11
CA LEU A 320 6.03 13.39 -0.67
C LEU A 320 7.05 13.86 0.39
N SER A 321 6.95 15.11 0.87
CA SER A 321 7.96 15.72 1.76
C SER A 321 7.88 15.29 3.23
N ARG A 322 6.73 14.81 3.70
CA ARG A 322 6.50 14.37 5.09
C ARG A 322 5.33 13.42 5.16
N ASP A 323 5.14 12.75 6.29
CA ASP A 323 3.96 11.91 6.50
C ASP A 323 2.90 12.60 7.35
N GLU A 324 1.65 12.59 6.84
CA GLU A 324 0.46 13.08 7.53
C GLU A 324 -0.68 12.04 7.51
N LEU A 325 -0.48 10.91 6.80
CA LEU A 325 -1.53 9.90 6.63
C LEU A 325 -1.67 9.00 7.85
N GLU A 326 -0.59 8.77 8.60
CA GLU A 326 -0.55 7.92 9.80
C GLU A 326 -1.16 6.52 9.54
N LEU A 327 -0.71 5.84 8.45
CA LEU A 327 -1.23 4.52 8.03
C LEU A 327 -1.04 3.45 9.12
N ASP A 328 0.01 3.57 9.91
CA ASP A 328 0.36 2.70 11.01
C ASP A 328 -0.63 2.79 12.19
N LYS A 329 -1.41 3.86 12.28
CA LYS A 329 -2.41 4.06 13.35
C LYS A 329 -3.81 3.60 12.97
N MET A 330 -4.00 3.14 11.74
CA MET A 330 -5.27 2.53 11.34
C MET A 330 -5.45 1.17 12.03
N GLY A 331 -6.68 0.85 12.38
CA GLY A 331 -7.03 -0.38 13.10
C GLY A 331 -6.71 -0.39 14.59
N ASP A 332 -6.17 0.71 15.17
CA ASP A 332 -5.93 0.84 16.61
C ASP A 332 -7.24 1.02 17.41
N ALA A 333 -7.23 0.62 18.69
CA ALA A 333 -8.38 0.77 19.58
C ALA A 333 -8.83 2.23 19.82
N GLY A 334 -7.91 3.20 19.62
CA GLY A 334 -8.13 4.61 19.86
C GLY A 334 -9.06 5.29 18.86
N ASP A 335 -8.53 6.26 18.13
CA ASP A 335 -9.28 7.08 17.18
C ASP A 335 -9.87 6.27 16.03
N LYS A 336 -11.07 6.61 15.61
CA LYS A 336 -11.66 6.14 14.36
C LYS A 336 -11.05 6.91 13.19
N ARG A 337 -10.65 6.22 12.13
CA ARG A 337 -9.94 6.82 11.01
C ARG A 337 -10.58 6.48 9.67
N ALA A 338 -10.53 7.43 8.75
CA ALA A 338 -10.92 7.19 7.36
C ALA A 338 -9.91 7.85 6.41
N LEU A 339 -9.39 7.05 5.49
CA LEU A 339 -8.46 7.47 4.46
C LEU A 339 -9.16 7.50 3.11
N PHE A 340 -9.10 8.62 2.43
CA PHE A 340 -9.59 8.79 1.05
C PHE A 340 -8.40 8.90 0.10
N LEU A 341 -8.33 7.99 -0.87
CA LEU A 341 -7.36 8.02 -1.96
C LEU A 341 -8.05 8.53 -3.21
N ILE A 342 -7.81 9.79 -3.54
CA ILE A 342 -8.44 10.48 -4.67
C ILE A 342 -7.46 10.48 -5.84
N VAL A 343 -7.60 9.47 -6.72
CA VAL A 343 -6.69 9.20 -7.83
C VAL A 343 -7.46 9.18 -9.13
N PRO A 344 -7.04 9.90 -10.17
CA PRO A 344 -7.80 9.97 -11.42
C PRO A 344 -7.88 8.61 -12.14
N ASP A 345 -9.06 8.30 -12.70
CA ASP A 345 -9.35 7.05 -13.44
C ASP A 345 -8.53 6.87 -14.71
N ALA A 346 -8.16 7.97 -15.38
CA ALA A 346 -7.51 7.93 -16.68
C ALA A 346 -6.46 9.04 -16.85
N GLY A 347 -5.37 8.67 -17.49
CA GLY A 347 -4.43 9.63 -18.10
C GLY A 347 -3.20 9.99 -17.29
N ASN A 348 -3.08 9.62 -16.03
CA ASN A 348 -1.87 9.90 -15.27
C ASN A 348 -1.37 8.67 -14.50
N GLN A 349 -0.68 7.78 -15.24
CA GLN A 349 -0.08 6.57 -14.69
C GLN A 349 0.91 6.86 -13.55
N THR A 350 1.51 8.04 -13.58
CA THR A 350 2.49 8.50 -12.57
C THR A 350 1.89 8.51 -11.17
N PHE A 351 0.63 8.91 -11.04
CA PHE A 351 0.01 9.01 -9.71
C PHE A 351 -0.67 7.71 -9.27
N SER A 352 -0.98 6.82 -10.19
CA SER A 352 -1.53 5.50 -9.84
C SER A 352 -0.55 4.66 -9.04
N PHE A 353 0.76 4.82 -9.29
CA PHE A 353 1.77 4.10 -8.52
C PHE A 353 1.84 4.56 -7.05
N LEU A 354 1.63 5.85 -6.77
CA LEU A 354 1.60 6.36 -5.40
C LEU A 354 0.44 5.76 -4.60
N SER A 355 -0.74 5.62 -5.20
CA SER A 355 -1.88 4.98 -4.53
C SER A 355 -1.63 3.48 -4.28
N ALA A 356 -1.02 2.79 -5.23
CA ALA A 356 -0.60 1.39 -5.05
C ALA A 356 0.40 1.25 -3.90
N MET A 357 1.34 2.18 -3.79
CA MET A 357 2.34 2.22 -2.72
C MET A 357 1.69 2.48 -1.35
N VAL A 358 0.77 3.45 -1.26
CA VAL A 358 0.00 3.70 -0.02
C VAL A 358 -0.76 2.45 0.41
N LEU A 359 -1.48 1.81 -0.50
CA LEU A 359 -2.23 0.59 -0.20
C LEU A 359 -1.32 -0.56 0.23
N HIS A 360 -0.20 -0.76 -0.47
CA HIS A 360 0.77 -1.78 -0.10
C HIS A 360 1.32 -1.55 1.31
N GLN A 361 1.78 -0.34 1.61
CA GLN A 361 2.32 -0.02 2.93
C GLN A 361 1.26 -0.08 4.02
N LEU A 362 0.03 0.36 3.74
CA LEU A 362 -1.10 0.20 4.63
C LEU A 362 -1.31 -1.27 5.01
N PHE A 363 -1.40 -2.15 4.01
CA PHE A 363 -1.61 -3.57 4.26
C PHE A 363 -0.42 -4.20 4.97
N HIS A 364 0.80 -3.96 4.49
CA HIS A 364 2.02 -4.53 5.08
C HIS A 364 2.17 -4.13 6.55
N THR A 365 2.06 -2.84 6.86
CA THR A 365 2.22 -2.32 8.23
C THR A 365 1.16 -2.89 9.17
N ASN A 366 -0.11 -2.90 8.74
CA ASN A 366 -1.20 -3.35 9.59
C ASN A 366 -1.30 -4.88 9.70
N MET A 367 -0.91 -5.64 8.68
CA MET A 367 -0.77 -7.09 8.77
C MET A 367 0.35 -7.46 9.73
N THR A 368 1.52 -6.84 9.63
CA THR A 368 2.64 -7.04 10.56
C THR A 368 2.23 -6.69 12.00
N LYS A 369 1.48 -5.60 12.19
CA LYS A 369 0.92 -5.23 13.51
C LYS A 369 -0.03 -6.31 14.03
N ALA A 370 -0.93 -6.82 13.20
CA ALA A 370 -1.86 -7.89 13.58
C ALA A 370 -1.12 -9.19 13.95
N ASP A 371 -0.13 -9.59 13.15
CA ASP A 371 0.68 -10.79 13.41
C ASP A 371 1.47 -10.70 14.72
N ASN A 372 1.93 -9.52 15.09
CA ASN A 372 2.66 -9.27 16.34
C ASN A 372 1.74 -9.07 17.55
N SER A 373 0.44 -8.94 17.36
CA SER A 373 -0.52 -8.83 18.45
C SER A 373 -0.78 -10.19 19.10
N SER A 374 -1.09 -10.20 20.40
CA SER A 374 -1.43 -11.45 21.14
C SER A 374 -2.67 -12.15 20.57
N GLU A 375 -3.57 -11.39 20.00
CA GLU A 375 -4.84 -11.88 19.46
C GLU A 375 -4.78 -12.19 17.97
N ARG A 376 -3.67 -11.84 17.31
CA ARG A 376 -3.44 -11.99 15.86
C ARG A 376 -4.50 -11.28 15.00
N HIS A 377 -5.01 -10.19 15.49
CA HIS A 377 -5.89 -9.29 14.73
C HIS A 377 -5.70 -7.83 15.18
N LEU A 378 -6.21 -6.91 14.39
CA LEU A 378 -6.29 -5.51 14.74
C LEU A 378 -7.41 -5.26 15.76
N ALA A 379 -7.30 -4.21 16.56
CA ALA A 379 -8.32 -3.84 17.53
C ALA A 379 -9.64 -3.40 16.86
N LYS A 380 -9.56 -2.86 15.63
CA LYS A 380 -10.71 -2.54 14.77
C LYS A 380 -10.49 -3.07 13.37
N PRO A 381 -11.53 -3.50 12.66
CA PRO A 381 -11.42 -3.86 11.25
C PRO A 381 -11.11 -2.62 10.40
N ILE A 382 -10.29 -2.80 9.37
CA ILE A 382 -10.07 -1.82 8.31
C ILE A 382 -10.84 -2.29 7.07
N MET A 383 -11.81 -1.50 6.64
CA MET A 383 -12.64 -1.80 5.48
C MET A 383 -12.16 -1.00 4.28
N CYS A 384 -11.75 -1.70 3.22
CA CYS A 384 -11.24 -1.08 2.00
C CYS A 384 -12.30 -1.16 0.89
N TYR A 385 -12.71 0.00 0.39
CA TYR A 385 -13.61 0.15 -0.75
C TYR A 385 -12.81 0.65 -1.94
N LEU A 386 -12.56 -0.26 -2.87
CA LEU A 386 -11.78 0.02 -4.09
C LEU A 386 -12.77 0.10 -5.26
N ASP A 387 -13.20 1.34 -5.62
CA ASP A 387 -14.16 1.60 -6.71
C ASP A 387 -13.45 1.87 -8.04
#